data_7df43fb9a71c336108021244055b7e36
#
_entry.id   7df43fb9a71c336108021244055b7e36
#
_cell.length_a   1.000
_cell.length_b   1.000
_cell.length_c   1.000
_cell.angle_alpha   90.00
_cell.angle_beta   90.00
_cell.angle_gamma   90.00
#
_symmetry.space_group_name_H-M   'P 1'
#
loop_
_entity.id
_entity.type
_entity.pdbx_description
1 polymer ?
#
loop_
_entity_poly.entity_id
_entity_poly.type
_entity_poly.pdbx_seq_one_letter_code
_entity_poly.pdbx_strand_id
1 'polypeptide(L)'
;NTPGIVGFGRATALAKEKMEARTKKEVELRDYLIKRVLDEVPYTKLNGDKVKRLPNNVNFSFRFIEGESLLIMLDQKGICASSGSACTSGSLDPSHVLLAIGLPHEIAHGSLRLTLSDETTKEEIDYTVEAIKTVVERLRSMSPLYEDFVKKNKQ
;
A
#
# COMPACT_ATOMS: atom_id res chain seq x y z
N ASN A 1 -30.77 -18.11 -1.03
CA ASN A 1 -29.85 -17.94 0.11
C ASN A 1 -30.38 -16.88 1.08
N THR A 2 -31.48 -17.19 1.77
CA THR A 2 -32.11 -16.27 2.74
C THR A 2 -31.15 -15.79 3.84
N PRO A 3 -30.32 -16.65 4.47
CA PRO A 3 -29.36 -16.18 5.47
C PRO A 3 -28.37 -15.16 4.93
N GLY A 4 -27.89 -15.36 3.70
CA GLY A 4 -26.98 -14.40 3.04
C GLY A 4 -27.66 -13.05 2.76
N ILE A 5 -28.92 -13.04 2.35
CA ILE A 5 -29.69 -11.82 2.11
C ILE A 5 -29.88 -11.04 3.42
N VAL A 6 -30.27 -11.72 4.49
CA VAL A 6 -30.44 -11.12 5.83
C VAL A 6 -29.10 -10.57 6.36
N GLY A 7 -28.04 -11.35 6.24
CA GLY A 7 -26.69 -10.94 6.63
C GLY A 7 -26.19 -9.70 5.86
N PHE A 8 -26.40 -9.67 4.54
CA PHE A 8 -26.07 -8.49 3.72
C PHE A 8 -26.86 -7.25 4.11
N GLY A 9 -28.18 -7.41 4.37
CA GLY A 9 -29.03 -6.32 4.85
C GLY A 9 -28.53 -5.77 6.20
N ARG A 10 -28.15 -6.63 7.14
CA ARG A 10 -27.61 -6.21 8.43
C ARG A 10 -26.24 -5.52 8.28
N ALA A 11 -25.35 -6.08 7.45
CA ALA A 11 -24.04 -5.49 7.18
C ALA A 11 -24.17 -4.07 6.58
N THR A 12 -25.09 -3.87 5.64
CA THR A 12 -25.35 -2.58 5.03
C THR A 12 -25.88 -1.55 6.04
N ALA A 13 -26.79 -1.98 6.93
CA ALA A 13 -27.32 -1.11 8.00
C ALA A 13 -26.20 -0.69 8.96
N LEU A 14 -25.34 -1.61 9.40
CA LEU A 14 -24.19 -1.31 10.26
C LEU A 14 -23.15 -0.42 9.57
N ALA A 15 -22.89 -0.64 8.28
CA ALA A 15 -21.98 0.20 7.51
C ALA A 15 -22.46 1.66 7.47
N LYS A 16 -23.77 1.88 7.26
CA LYS A 16 -24.37 3.21 7.26
C LYS A 16 -24.31 3.86 8.66
N GLU A 17 -24.67 3.11 9.70
CA GLU A 17 -24.67 3.58 11.09
C GLU A 17 -23.30 4.04 11.56
N LYS A 18 -22.26 3.28 11.22
CA LYS A 18 -20.88 3.52 11.68
C LYS A 18 -20.03 4.36 10.72
N MET A 19 -20.56 4.72 9.55
CA MET A 19 -19.77 5.30 8.44
C MET A 19 -18.99 6.55 8.84
N GLU A 20 -19.61 7.48 9.56
CA GLU A 20 -18.97 8.75 9.92
C GLU A 20 -17.81 8.54 10.90
N ALA A 21 -18.05 7.81 12.00
CA ALA A 21 -17.04 7.53 13.01
C ALA A 21 -15.87 6.71 12.45
N ARG A 22 -16.19 5.69 11.62
CA ARG A 22 -15.21 4.87 10.92
C ARG A 22 -14.36 5.70 9.97
N THR A 23 -14.98 6.50 9.11
CA THR A 23 -14.29 7.37 8.15
C THR A 23 -13.32 8.31 8.86
N LYS A 24 -13.72 8.92 9.97
CA LYS A 24 -12.85 9.82 10.74
C LYS A 24 -11.59 9.10 11.24
N LYS A 25 -11.76 7.94 11.89
CA LYS A 25 -10.64 7.14 12.39
C LYS A 25 -9.71 6.68 11.26
N GLU A 26 -10.30 6.17 10.19
CA GLU A 26 -9.52 5.67 9.03
C GLU A 26 -8.72 6.78 8.36
N VAL A 27 -9.28 7.99 8.21
CA VAL A 27 -8.56 9.15 7.67
C VAL A 27 -7.36 9.52 8.55
N GLU A 28 -7.55 9.58 9.88
CA GLU A 28 -6.46 9.90 10.81
C GLU A 28 -5.31 8.87 10.71
N LEU A 29 -5.64 7.59 10.72
CA LEU A 29 -4.64 6.51 10.59
C LEU A 29 -3.99 6.46 9.21
N ARG A 30 -4.78 6.67 8.14
CA ARG A 30 -4.28 6.74 6.77
C ARG A 30 -3.26 7.87 6.60
N ASP A 31 -3.59 9.05 7.06
CA ASP A 31 -2.73 10.23 6.91
C ASP A 31 -1.47 10.07 7.75
N TYR A 32 -1.57 9.46 8.93
CA TYR A 32 -0.43 9.08 9.74
C TYR A 32 0.49 8.09 9.02
N LEU A 33 -0.07 7.00 8.44
CA LEU A 33 0.68 6.03 7.66
C LEU A 33 1.36 6.68 6.45
N ILE A 34 0.64 7.52 5.71
CA ILE A 34 1.18 8.23 4.54
C ILE A 34 2.38 9.09 4.95
N LYS A 35 2.22 9.89 6.02
CA LYS A 35 3.29 10.75 6.51
C LYS A 35 4.53 9.95 6.89
N ARG A 36 4.35 8.90 7.72
CA ARG A 36 5.45 8.05 8.19
C ARG A 36 6.22 7.44 7.02
N VAL A 37 5.51 6.81 6.08
CA VAL A 37 6.16 6.13 4.93
C VAL A 37 6.90 7.12 4.04
N LEU A 38 6.33 8.30 3.76
CA LEU A 38 6.99 9.30 2.90
C LEU A 38 8.21 9.94 3.57
N ASP A 39 8.16 10.13 4.89
CA ASP A 39 9.26 10.74 5.65
C ASP A 39 10.42 9.74 5.90
N GLU A 40 10.10 8.45 6.07
CA GLU A 40 11.06 7.46 6.56
C GLU A 40 11.57 6.48 5.48
N VAL A 41 10.87 6.36 4.34
CA VAL A 41 11.27 5.47 3.24
C VAL A 41 11.63 6.30 2.01
N PRO A 42 12.90 6.57 1.75
CA PRO A 42 13.32 7.37 0.59
C PRO A 42 12.86 6.76 -0.73
N TYR A 43 12.77 7.58 -1.79
CA TYR A 43 12.38 7.16 -3.14
C TYR A 43 11.03 6.44 -3.19
N THR A 44 10.10 6.88 -2.34
CA THR A 44 8.71 6.44 -2.30
C THR A 44 7.80 7.50 -2.88
N LYS A 45 6.81 7.09 -3.65
CA LYS A 45 5.77 7.94 -4.20
C LYS A 45 4.41 7.50 -3.71
N LEU A 46 3.59 8.43 -3.22
CA LEU A 46 2.16 8.21 -2.98
C LEU A 46 1.42 8.27 -4.32
N ASN A 47 0.66 7.25 -4.64
CA ASN A 47 -0.14 7.20 -5.86
C ASN A 47 -1.55 7.76 -5.63
N GLY A 48 -2.05 8.47 -6.63
CA GLY A 48 -3.33 9.19 -6.55
C GLY A 48 -3.26 10.52 -5.81
N ASP A 49 -4.41 11.18 -5.67
CA ASP A 49 -4.52 12.46 -4.99
C ASP A 49 -4.26 12.31 -3.48
N LYS A 50 -3.58 13.29 -2.88
CA LYS A 50 -3.22 13.26 -1.46
C LYS A 50 -4.43 13.43 -0.53
N VAL A 51 -5.42 14.18 -0.95
CA VAL A 51 -6.60 14.56 -0.15
C VAL A 51 -7.87 13.87 -0.64
N LYS A 52 -8.14 13.93 -1.96
CA LYS A 52 -9.32 13.36 -2.61
C LYS A 52 -9.13 11.86 -2.83
N ARG A 53 -9.23 11.08 -1.78
CA ARG A 53 -9.06 9.63 -1.81
C ARG A 53 -9.98 8.93 -0.81
N LEU A 54 -10.15 7.61 -0.95
CA LEU A 54 -10.88 6.80 0.00
C LEU A 54 -10.25 6.91 1.40
N PRO A 55 -11.06 6.91 2.47
CA PRO A 55 -10.58 7.11 3.84
C PRO A 55 -9.57 6.04 4.29
N ASN A 56 -9.74 4.82 3.82
CA ASN A 56 -9.01 3.65 4.28
C ASN A 56 -7.96 3.12 3.30
N ASN A 57 -7.75 3.77 2.15
CA ASN A 57 -6.89 3.24 1.09
C ASN A 57 -5.61 4.07 0.92
N VAL A 58 -4.48 3.37 0.91
CA VAL A 58 -3.18 3.92 0.57
C VAL A 58 -2.54 3.09 -0.53
N ASN A 59 -1.93 3.74 -1.51
CA ASN A 59 -1.16 3.08 -2.54
C ASN A 59 0.18 3.82 -2.70
N PHE A 60 1.28 3.11 -2.53
CA PHE A 60 2.63 3.61 -2.71
C PHE A 60 3.31 2.92 -3.89
N SER A 61 4.28 3.58 -4.49
CA SER A 61 5.28 2.95 -5.35
C SER A 61 6.67 3.19 -4.77
N PHE A 62 7.42 2.11 -4.59
CA PHE A 62 8.79 2.14 -4.10
C PHE A 62 9.73 1.90 -5.28
N ARG A 63 10.65 2.84 -5.53
CA ARG A 63 11.60 2.70 -6.64
C ARG A 63 12.64 1.63 -6.36
N PHE A 64 13.11 0.98 -7.43
CA PHE A 64 14.20 -0.01 -7.44
C PHE A 64 13.88 -1.35 -6.80
N ILE A 65 12.59 -1.66 -6.62
CA ILE A 65 12.14 -2.97 -6.09
C ILE A 65 10.93 -3.46 -6.87
N GLU A 66 10.64 -4.75 -6.74
CA GLU A 66 9.44 -5.39 -7.26
C GLU A 66 8.39 -5.56 -6.17
N GLY A 67 7.13 -5.26 -6.51
CA GLY A 67 6.00 -5.34 -5.58
C GLY A 67 5.72 -6.76 -5.09
N GLU A 68 5.92 -7.78 -5.92
CA GLU A 68 5.70 -9.18 -5.53
C GLU A 68 6.67 -9.61 -4.42
N SER A 69 7.96 -9.33 -4.59
CA SER A 69 8.98 -9.59 -3.57
C SER A 69 8.66 -8.86 -2.26
N LEU A 70 8.18 -7.61 -2.36
CA LEU A 70 7.75 -6.83 -1.21
C LEU A 70 6.56 -7.49 -0.49
N LEU A 71 5.55 -7.97 -1.24
CA LEU A 71 4.38 -8.66 -0.67
C LEU A 71 4.76 -9.93 0.07
N ILE A 72 5.59 -10.79 -0.53
CA ILE A 72 6.04 -12.04 0.08
C ILE A 72 6.78 -11.77 1.40
N MET A 73 7.66 -10.76 1.42
CA MET A 73 8.41 -10.43 2.63
C MET A 73 7.55 -9.77 3.72
N LEU A 74 6.51 -9.03 3.36
CA LEU A 74 5.54 -8.48 4.31
C LEU A 74 4.63 -9.57 4.87
N ASP A 75 4.21 -10.53 4.05
CA ASP A 75 3.42 -11.70 4.48
C ASP A 75 4.17 -12.51 5.54
N GLN A 76 5.47 -12.76 5.36
CA GLN A 76 6.33 -13.40 6.37
C GLN A 76 6.38 -12.65 7.71
N LYS A 77 6.02 -11.38 7.73
CA LYS A 77 5.89 -10.54 8.93
C LYS A 77 4.45 -10.42 9.43
N GLY A 78 3.52 -11.19 8.86
CA GLY A 78 2.09 -11.17 9.23
C GLY A 78 1.33 -9.95 8.70
N ILE A 79 1.84 -9.25 7.70
CA ILE A 79 1.22 -8.06 7.11
C ILE A 79 0.56 -8.43 5.79
N CYS A 80 -0.77 -8.40 5.76
CA CYS A 80 -1.56 -8.57 4.55
C CYS A 80 -1.58 -7.28 3.72
N ALA A 81 -1.12 -7.36 2.49
CA ALA A 81 -1.09 -6.25 1.56
C ALA A 81 -1.41 -6.72 0.14
N SER A 82 -1.48 -5.82 -0.81
CA SER A 82 -1.72 -6.16 -2.23
C SER A 82 -0.85 -5.31 -3.14
N SER A 83 -0.43 -5.89 -4.26
CA SER A 83 0.12 -5.12 -5.37
C SER A 83 -0.99 -4.50 -6.22
N GLY A 84 -0.61 -3.63 -7.16
CA GLY A 84 -1.59 -2.95 -8.03
C GLY A 84 -2.45 -3.86 -8.90
N SER A 85 -2.05 -5.13 -9.13
CA SER A 85 -2.70 -6.07 -10.06
C SER A 85 -3.00 -7.42 -9.42
N ALA A 86 -3.70 -7.43 -8.29
CA ALA A 86 -3.97 -8.63 -7.50
C ALA A 86 -4.68 -9.76 -8.28
N CYS A 87 -5.52 -9.44 -9.25
CA CYS A 87 -6.27 -10.44 -10.03
C CYS A 87 -5.56 -10.92 -11.30
N THR A 88 -4.49 -10.25 -11.72
CA THR A 88 -3.67 -10.60 -12.88
C THR A 88 -2.28 -11.07 -12.48
N SER A 89 -2.15 -11.67 -11.31
CA SER A 89 -0.87 -12.17 -10.75
C SER A 89 -0.15 -13.20 -11.61
N GLY A 90 -0.73 -13.62 -12.73
CA GLY A 90 -0.08 -14.42 -13.78
C GLY A 90 0.53 -13.60 -14.91
N SER A 91 0.33 -12.28 -14.99
CA SER A 91 0.99 -11.41 -15.95
C SER A 91 2.02 -10.53 -15.24
N LEU A 92 3.20 -10.45 -15.82
CA LEU A 92 4.27 -9.55 -15.38
C LEU A 92 3.93 -8.06 -15.63
N ASP A 93 2.71 -7.76 -16.07
CA ASP A 93 2.31 -6.41 -16.41
C ASP A 93 1.92 -5.60 -15.16
N PRO A 94 2.36 -4.35 -15.04
CA PRO A 94 1.96 -3.47 -13.96
C PRO A 94 0.49 -3.09 -14.08
N SER A 95 -0.10 -2.63 -12.98
CA SER A 95 -1.49 -2.19 -12.93
C SER A 95 -1.82 -1.16 -14.01
N HIS A 96 -2.81 -1.48 -14.87
CA HIS A 96 -3.33 -0.57 -15.88
C HIS A 96 -3.86 0.75 -15.26
N VAL A 97 -4.34 0.71 -14.01
CA VAL A 97 -4.77 1.91 -13.26
C VAL A 97 -3.57 2.81 -12.98
N LEU A 98 -2.43 2.24 -12.53
CA LEU A 98 -1.23 3.01 -12.25
C LEU A 98 -0.63 3.61 -13.53
N LEU A 99 -0.66 2.86 -14.64
CA LEU A 99 -0.26 3.38 -15.95
C LEU A 99 -1.18 4.52 -16.42
N ALA A 100 -2.49 4.38 -16.24
CA ALA A 100 -3.48 5.39 -16.63
C ALA A 100 -3.33 6.71 -15.86
N ILE A 101 -2.86 6.66 -14.61
CA ILE A 101 -2.53 7.87 -13.83
C ILE A 101 -1.11 8.40 -14.09
N GLY A 102 -0.43 7.88 -15.12
CA GLY A 102 0.84 8.40 -15.64
C GLY A 102 2.09 7.86 -14.95
N LEU A 103 2.03 6.72 -14.26
CA LEU A 103 3.24 6.09 -13.75
C LEU A 103 3.97 5.34 -14.87
N PRO A 104 5.29 5.50 -15.00
CA PRO A 104 6.09 4.63 -15.85
C PRO A 104 6.03 3.17 -15.38
N HIS A 105 6.18 2.23 -16.30
CA HIS A 105 6.17 0.78 -16.04
C HIS A 105 7.06 0.39 -14.86
N GLU A 106 8.31 0.84 -14.89
CA GLU A 106 9.33 0.58 -13.86
C GLU A 106 8.87 0.99 -12.45
N ILE A 107 8.18 2.13 -12.32
CA ILE A 107 7.71 2.63 -11.02
C ILE A 107 6.43 1.92 -10.59
N ALA A 108 5.57 1.59 -11.54
CA ALA A 108 4.32 0.90 -11.28
C ALA A 108 4.52 -0.52 -10.75
N HIS A 109 5.60 -1.20 -11.15
CA HIS A 109 5.96 -2.53 -10.65
C HIS A 109 6.25 -2.57 -9.14
N GLY A 110 6.85 -1.52 -8.59
CA GLY A 110 7.13 -1.40 -7.15
C GLY A 110 5.94 -0.96 -6.31
N SER A 111 4.71 -1.22 -6.74
CA SER A 111 3.52 -0.73 -6.04
C SER A 111 3.06 -1.62 -4.90
N LEU A 112 2.58 -0.98 -3.83
CA LEU A 112 1.98 -1.60 -2.66
C LEU A 112 0.68 -0.89 -2.30
N ARG A 113 -0.41 -1.65 -2.18
CA ARG A 113 -1.69 -1.16 -1.66
C ARG A 113 -1.93 -1.69 -0.25
N LEU A 114 -2.21 -0.78 0.66
CA LEU A 114 -2.61 -1.06 2.02
C LEU A 114 -4.04 -0.54 2.24
N THR A 115 -4.85 -1.33 2.92
CA THR A 115 -6.24 -0.98 3.22
C THR A 115 -6.47 -1.12 4.72
N LEU A 116 -6.93 -0.05 5.34
CA LEU A 116 -7.19 0.02 6.77
C LEU A 116 -8.65 -0.34 7.08
N SER A 117 -8.94 -0.66 8.33
CA SER A 117 -10.27 -0.86 8.86
C SER A 117 -10.49 -0.04 10.14
N ASP A 118 -11.73 -0.03 10.63
CA ASP A 118 -12.06 0.55 11.93
C ASP A 118 -11.43 -0.20 13.11
N GLU A 119 -10.94 -1.42 12.90
CA GLU A 119 -10.20 -2.21 13.90
C GLU A 119 -8.71 -1.90 13.90
N THR A 120 -8.17 -1.35 12.82
CA THR A 120 -6.74 -1.00 12.70
C THR A 120 -6.32 -0.06 13.83
N THR A 121 -5.17 -0.33 14.44
CA THR A 121 -4.59 0.47 15.50
C THR A 121 -3.37 1.26 15.04
N LYS A 122 -2.96 2.23 15.85
CA LYS A 122 -1.76 3.01 15.56
C LYS A 122 -0.49 2.16 15.70
N GLU A 123 -0.48 1.24 16.66
CA GLU A 123 0.62 0.30 16.91
C GLU A 123 0.83 -0.64 15.71
N GLU A 124 -0.26 -1.09 15.08
CA GLU A 124 -0.18 -1.88 13.84
C GLU A 124 0.37 -1.06 12.67
N ILE A 125 0.02 0.23 12.58
CA ILE A 125 0.61 1.15 11.61
C ILE A 125 2.12 1.31 11.87
N ASP A 126 2.52 1.56 13.12
CA ASP A 126 3.92 1.71 13.49
C ASP A 126 4.73 0.45 13.14
N TYR A 127 4.21 -0.73 13.48
CA TYR A 127 4.81 -2.01 13.10
C TYR A 127 4.93 -2.17 11.58
N THR A 128 3.87 -1.82 10.84
CA THR A 128 3.85 -1.92 9.38
C THR A 128 4.88 -1.01 8.74
N VAL A 129 5.03 0.22 9.23
CA VAL A 129 6.05 1.16 8.73
C VAL A 129 7.47 0.62 8.94
N GLU A 130 7.78 0.11 10.14
CA GLU A 130 9.10 -0.47 10.41
C GLU A 130 9.38 -1.72 9.58
N ALA A 131 8.35 -2.55 9.35
CA ALA A 131 8.46 -3.68 8.45
C ALA A 131 8.74 -3.26 7.00
N ILE A 132 8.02 -2.25 6.48
CA ILE A 132 8.24 -1.71 5.14
C ILE A 132 9.65 -1.17 5.01
N LYS A 133 10.15 -0.37 5.96
CA LYS A 133 11.52 0.16 5.94
C LYS A 133 12.54 -0.96 5.80
N THR A 134 12.47 -1.95 6.68
CA THR A 134 13.40 -3.09 6.71
C THR A 134 13.36 -3.88 5.40
N VAL A 135 12.16 -4.15 4.89
CA VAL A 135 11.99 -4.96 3.67
C VAL A 135 12.46 -4.19 2.43
N VAL A 136 12.07 -2.92 2.29
CA VAL A 136 12.48 -2.07 1.16
C VAL A 136 14.00 -1.89 1.14
N GLU A 137 14.63 -1.65 2.27
CA GLU A 137 16.09 -1.53 2.38
C GLU A 137 16.78 -2.82 1.95
N ARG A 138 16.31 -3.97 2.42
CA ARG A 138 16.84 -5.28 2.02
C ARG A 138 16.67 -5.54 0.53
N LEU A 139 15.50 -5.27 -0.06
CA LEU A 139 15.27 -5.46 -1.49
C LEU A 139 16.16 -4.55 -2.34
N ARG A 140 16.32 -3.29 -1.93
CA ARG A 140 17.24 -2.36 -2.60
C ARG A 140 18.68 -2.78 -2.52
N SER A 141 19.13 -3.34 -1.40
CA SER A 141 20.51 -3.84 -1.26
C SER A 141 20.84 -4.97 -2.24
N MET A 142 19.83 -5.66 -2.76
CA MET A 142 19.95 -6.73 -3.75
C MET A 142 19.64 -6.26 -5.18
N SER A 143 19.27 -4.99 -5.38
CA SER A 143 18.85 -4.45 -6.67
C SER A 143 20.01 -3.82 -7.44
N PRO A 144 20.41 -4.37 -8.61
CA PRO A 144 21.43 -3.74 -9.46
C PRO A 144 21.06 -2.32 -9.88
N LEU A 145 19.77 -2.06 -10.14
CA LEU A 145 19.28 -0.73 -10.50
C LEU A 145 19.51 0.31 -9.39
N TYR A 146 19.39 -0.10 -8.13
CA TYR A 146 19.68 0.77 -7.00
C TYR A 146 21.17 1.02 -6.83
N GLU A 147 21.99 -0.01 -7.02
CA GLU A 147 23.46 0.11 -6.98
C GLU A 147 23.95 1.11 -8.03
N ASP A 148 23.49 0.99 -9.27
CA ASP A 148 23.84 1.90 -10.36
C ASP A 148 23.39 3.34 -10.11
N PHE A 149 22.17 3.50 -9.55
CA PHE A 149 21.66 4.80 -9.17
C PHE A 149 22.52 5.49 -8.09
N VAL A 150 22.93 4.74 -7.07
CA VAL A 150 23.77 5.26 -5.98
C VAL A 150 25.17 5.64 -6.51
N LYS A 151 25.75 4.83 -7.41
CA LYS A 151 27.06 5.12 -8.04
C LYS A 151 27.01 6.42 -8.84
N LYS A 152 25.95 6.64 -9.63
CA LYS A 152 25.78 7.85 -10.45
C LYS A 152 25.58 9.13 -9.63
N ASN A 153 24.99 9.04 -8.44
CA ASN A 153 24.74 10.19 -7.59
C ASN A 153 25.87 10.50 -6.59
N LYS A 154 26.94 9.70 -6.59
CA LYS A 154 28.17 9.95 -5.80
C LYS A 154 29.28 10.63 -6.60
N GLN A 155 29.06 10.86 -7.90
CA GLN A 155 29.92 11.66 -8.79
C GLN A 155 29.35 13.07 -8.92
#